data_b7833f7528158891dd547e530fad8e07
#
_entry.id   b7833f7528158891dd547e530fad8e07
#
_cell.length_a   1.000
_cell.length_b   1.000
_cell.length_c   1.000
_cell.angle_alpha   90.00
_cell.angle_beta   90.00
_cell.angle_gamma   90.00
#
_symmetry.space_group_name_H-M   'P 1'
#
loop_
_entity.id
_entity.type
_entity.pdbx_description
1 polymer ?
#
loop_
_entity_poly.entity_id
_entity_poly.type
_entity_poly.pdbx_seq_one_letter_code
_entity_poly.pdbx_strand_id
1 'polypeptide(L)'
;FARKEPFSTDDFAKIEAKMKEIVDRDLPINREVWSKEDAIAHFKGIGEDYKAQIIDDIIPPGEAITLYSHGDVWSDLCRGPHLPSTGKLPKAFKLMKLAGAYWRGDHRNEMLQRMYGTAWANEADLKAHLVRLEEAEKRDHRKIGRELDLFHMQEEGKGMVFWHEKGLRIWQTIEAYMRRRLATAGYHEVRTPQVLDKRFWEQSGHWQLYRDNMYLVDVEGQWFSLKPMNCPESSFIYRSRLRSYRDLP
;
A
#
# COMPACT_ATOMS: atom_id res chain seq x y z
N PHE A 1 7.11 -16.03 -6.12
CA PHE A 1 7.67 -17.20 -6.80
C PHE A 1 8.77 -17.79 -5.94
N ALA A 2 8.73 -19.13 -5.72
CA ALA A 2 9.80 -19.89 -5.09
C ALA A 2 10.64 -20.57 -6.21
N ARG A 3 11.93 -20.27 -6.27
CA ARG A 3 12.86 -20.86 -7.25
C ARG A 3 14.24 -20.96 -6.65
N LYS A 4 14.98 -22.02 -6.99
CA LYS A 4 16.36 -22.22 -6.51
C LYS A 4 17.29 -21.10 -6.96
N GLU A 5 17.15 -20.68 -8.23
CA GLU A 5 17.85 -19.54 -8.78
C GLU A 5 16.88 -18.35 -8.84
N PRO A 6 17.16 -17.23 -8.15
CA PRO A 6 16.27 -16.09 -8.13
C PRO A 6 16.17 -15.46 -9.53
N PHE A 7 15.00 -14.90 -9.83
CA PHE A 7 14.81 -14.09 -11.03
C PHE A 7 15.61 -12.78 -10.92
N SER A 8 16.05 -12.29 -12.07
CA SER A 8 16.63 -10.97 -12.24
C SER A 8 15.82 -10.13 -13.21
N THR A 9 16.13 -8.85 -13.34
CA THR A 9 15.52 -7.98 -14.35
C THR A 9 15.88 -8.40 -15.78
N ASP A 10 16.97 -9.15 -15.96
CA ASP A 10 17.37 -9.67 -17.28
C ASP A 10 16.43 -10.76 -17.80
N ASP A 11 15.66 -11.39 -16.92
CA ASP A 11 14.64 -12.36 -17.30
C ASP A 11 13.38 -11.69 -17.87
N PHE A 12 13.16 -10.40 -17.65
CA PHE A 12 11.93 -9.71 -18.05
C PHE A 12 11.64 -9.82 -19.53
N ALA A 13 12.64 -9.60 -20.38
CA ALA A 13 12.45 -9.67 -21.84
C ALA A 13 11.99 -11.06 -22.30
N LYS A 14 12.54 -12.14 -21.69
CA LYS A 14 12.15 -13.52 -21.99
C LYS A 14 10.74 -13.82 -21.50
N ILE A 15 10.39 -13.35 -20.31
CA ILE A 15 9.05 -13.54 -19.75
C ILE A 15 8.01 -12.76 -20.56
N GLU A 16 8.27 -11.49 -20.90
CA GLU A 16 7.38 -10.69 -21.77
C GLU A 16 7.17 -11.34 -23.13
N ALA A 17 8.23 -11.89 -23.74
CA ALA A 17 8.11 -12.61 -25.02
C ALA A 17 7.19 -13.84 -24.86
N LYS A 18 7.34 -14.61 -23.77
CA LYS A 18 6.48 -15.75 -23.48
C LYS A 18 5.03 -15.36 -23.18
N MET A 19 4.84 -14.24 -22.47
CA MET A 19 3.50 -13.69 -22.24
C MET A 19 2.81 -13.34 -23.58
N LYS A 20 3.52 -12.71 -24.53
CA LYS A 20 2.99 -12.40 -25.86
C LYS A 20 2.63 -13.66 -26.65
N GLU A 21 3.47 -14.71 -26.58
CA GLU A 21 3.17 -16.02 -27.18
C GLU A 21 1.87 -16.64 -26.60
N ILE A 22 1.67 -16.54 -25.28
CA ILE A 22 0.44 -17.05 -24.63
C ILE A 22 -0.78 -16.26 -25.11
N VAL A 23 -0.68 -14.94 -25.23
CA VAL A 23 -1.74 -14.10 -25.80
C VAL A 23 -2.09 -14.56 -27.23
N ASP A 24 -1.08 -14.85 -28.07
CA ASP A 24 -1.28 -15.29 -29.45
C ASP A 24 -1.96 -16.65 -29.56
N ARG A 25 -1.86 -17.50 -28.56
CA ARG A 25 -2.55 -18.80 -28.53
C ARG A 25 -4.06 -18.68 -28.36
N ASP A 26 -4.56 -17.57 -27.88
CA ASP A 26 -5.98 -17.29 -27.60
C ASP A 26 -6.68 -18.43 -26.85
N LEU A 27 -6.05 -18.91 -25.79
CA LEU A 27 -6.58 -20.01 -24.96
C LEU A 27 -7.83 -19.56 -24.20
N PRO A 28 -8.90 -20.36 -24.19
CA PRO A 28 -10.09 -20.07 -23.41
C PRO A 28 -9.74 -20.02 -21.90
N ILE A 29 -10.37 -19.11 -21.18
CA ILE A 29 -10.25 -19.00 -19.71
C ILE A 29 -11.53 -19.51 -19.12
N ASN A 30 -11.46 -20.68 -18.46
CA ASN A 30 -12.60 -21.35 -17.88
C ASN A 30 -12.61 -21.16 -16.36
N ARG A 31 -13.81 -20.95 -15.81
CA ARG A 31 -14.03 -20.86 -14.37
C ARG A 31 -14.61 -22.18 -13.86
N GLU A 32 -14.00 -22.74 -12.85
CA GLU A 32 -14.43 -23.96 -12.19
C GLU A 32 -14.67 -23.71 -10.70
N VAL A 33 -15.54 -24.50 -10.09
CA VAL A 33 -15.82 -24.44 -8.66
C VAL A 33 -15.52 -25.81 -8.07
N TRP A 34 -14.60 -25.85 -7.14
CA TRP A 34 -14.10 -27.09 -6.55
C TRP A 34 -14.36 -27.14 -5.04
N SER A 35 -14.33 -28.35 -4.49
CA SER A 35 -14.28 -28.54 -3.04
C SER A 35 -12.91 -28.10 -2.50
N LYS A 36 -12.85 -27.84 -1.19
CA LYS A 36 -11.59 -27.50 -0.53
C LYS A 36 -10.58 -28.64 -0.65
N GLU A 37 -11.05 -29.86 -0.46
CA GLU A 37 -10.26 -31.09 -0.50
C GLU A 37 -9.67 -31.34 -1.89
N ASP A 38 -10.48 -31.23 -2.94
CA ASP A 38 -10.04 -31.43 -4.32
C ASP A 38 -9.03 -30.36 -4.76
N ALA A 39 -9.26 -29.10 -4.38
CA ALA A 39 -8.34 -28.01 -4.70
C ALA A 39 -6.99 -28.19 -4.00
N ILE A 40 -6.97 -28.59 -2.72
CA ILE A 40 -5.71 -28.87 -1.99
C ILE A 40 -4.96 -30.04 -2.65
N ALA A 41 -5.68 -31.12 -2.99
CA ALA A 41 -5.09 -32.30 -3.63
C ALA A 41 -4.47 -31.94 -5.00
N HIS A 42 -5.20 -31.15 -5.80
CA HIS A 42 -4.72 -30.65 -7.09
C HIS A 42 -3.42 -29.86 -6.96
N PHE A 43 -3.40 -28.80 -6.11
CA PHE A 43 -2.23 -27.95 -5.98
C PHE A 43 -1.01 -28.68 -5.39
N LYS A 44 -1.22 -29.61 -4.46
CA LYS A 44 -0.14 -30.52 -4.00
C LYS A 44 0.37 -31.41 -5.13
N GLY A 45 -0.54 -31.93 -5.96
CA GLY A 45 -0.18 -32.80 -7.08
C GLY A 45 0.68 -32.13 -8.15
N ILE A 46 0.52 -30.84 -8.34
CA ILE A 46 1.34 -30.05 -9.30
C ILE A 46 2.52 -29.33 -8.64
N GLY A 47 2.78 -29.56 -7.34
CA GLY A 47 3.91 -28.97 -6.60
C GLY A 47 3.72 -27.51 -6.18
N GLU A 48 2.48 -27.01 -6.14
CA GLU A 48 2.14 -25.65 -5.72
C GLU A 48 1.76 -25.63 -4.22
N ASP A 49 2.67 -26.02 -3.36
CA ASP A 49 2.47 -26.20 -1.92
C ASP A 49 1.98 -24.92 -1.21
N TYR A 50 2.47 -23.77 -1.61
CA TYR A 50 2.01 -22.48 -1.05
C TYR A 50 0.54 -22.21 -1.30
N LYS A 51 0.00 -22.60 -2.46
CA LYS A 51 -1.42 -22.48 -2.78
C LYS A 51 -2.26 -23.44 -1.94
N ALA A 52 -1.79 -24.67 -1.80
CA ALA A 52 -2.42 -25.65 -0.92
C ALA A 52 -2.49 -25.16 0.54
N GLN A 53 -1.42 -24.58 1.06
CA GLN A 53 -1.39 -23.97 2.39
C GLN A 53 -2.35 -22.78 2.54
N ILE A 54 -2.43 -21.88 1.54
CA ILE A 54 -3.38 -20.76 1.55
C ILE A 54 -4.81 -21.27 1.64
N ILE A 55 -5.16 -22.29 0.85
CA ILE A 55 -6.49 -22.88 0.86
C ILE A 55 -6.81 -23.47 2.22
N ASP A 56 -5.87 -24.20 2.79
CA ASP A 56 -6.07 -24.89 4.06
C ASP A 56 -6.26 -23.93 5.23
N ASP A 57 -5.40 -22.92 5.33
CA ASP A 57 -5.33 -22.03 6.49
C ASP A 57 -6.31 -20.85 6.43
N ILE A 58 -6.66 -20.34 5.25
CA ILE A 58 -7.40 -19.09 5.11
C ILE A 58 -8.87 -19.34 4.75
N ILE A 59 -9.17 -20.37 3.96
CA ILE A 59 -10.52 -20.59 3.48
C ILE A 59 -11.30 -21.45 4.47
N PRO A 60 -12.44 -20.96 5.02
CA PRO A 60 -13.26 -21.74 5.96
C PRO A 60 -13.78 -23.05 5.35
N PRO A 61 -14.02 -24.07 6.18
CA PRO A 61 -14.65 -25.31 5.73
C PRO A 61 -16.02 -25.03 5.11
N GLY A 62 -16.30 -25.69 3.97
CA GLY A 62 -17.58 -25.56 3.25
C GLY A 62 -17.69 -24.34 2.33
N GLU A 63 -16.67 -23.48 2.27
CA GLU A 63 -16.62 -22.40 1.28
C GLU A 63 -16.15 -22.97 -0.07
N ALA A 64 -16.87 -22.63 -1.15
CA ALA A 64 -16.53 -23.05 -2.49
C ALA A 64 -15.30 -22.31 -3.01
N ILE A 65 -14.38 -23.05 -3.62
CA ILE A 65 -13.13 -22.51 -4.17
C ILE A 65 -13.26 -22.37 -5.68
N THR A 66 -12.92 -21.20 -6.19
CA THR A 66 -12.92 -20.95 -7.62
C THR A 66 -11.51 -21.01 -8.19
N LEU A 67 -11.36 -21.79 -9.26
CA LEU A 67 -10.17 -21.88 -10.07
C LEU A 67 -10.45 -21.29 -11.46
N TYR A 68 -9.41 -20.75 -12.06
CA TYR A 68 -9.44 -20.33 -13.46
C TYR A 68 -8.33 -21.04 -14.21
N SER A 69 -8.71 -21.70 -15.31
CA SER A 69 -7.76 -22.40 -16.18
C SER A 69 -7.57 -21.70 -17.52
N HIS A 70 -6.38 -21.75 -18.07
CA HIS A 70 -6.05 -21.29 -19.43
C HIS A 70 -5.95 -22.52 -20.34
N GLY A 71 -7.06 -22.92 -20.96
CA GLY A 71 -7.16 -24.21 -21.61
C GLY A 71 -6.79 -25.34 -20.63
N ASP A 72 -6.10 -26.36 -21.13
CA ASP A 72 -5.62 -27.50 -20.32
C ASP A 72 -4.17 -27.31 -19.84
N VAL A 73 -3.60 -26.11 -19.99
CA VAL A 73 -2.15 -25.90 -19.80
C VAL A 73 -1.82 -25.41 -18.39
N TRP A 74 -2.71 -24.63 -17.77
CA TRP A 74 -2.43 -23.99 -16.50
C TRP A 74 -3.72 -23.62 -15.77
N SER A 75 -3.70 -23.71 -14.45
CA SER A 75 -4.81 -23.31 -13.57
C SER A 75 -4.29 -22.59 -12.34
N ASP A 76 -5.13 -21.67 -11.81
CA ASP A 76 -4.82 -20.97 -10.57
C ASP A 76 -6.06 -20.64 -9.75
N LEU A 77 -5.82 -20.41 -8.47
CA LEU A 77 -6.81 -19.98 -7.49
C LEU A 77 -7.14 -18.50 -7.73
N CYS A 78 -8.39 -18.18 -8.06
CA CYS A 78 -8.82 -16.80 -8.25
C CYS A 78 -10.34 -16.66 -8.07
N ARG A 79 -10.77 -15.50 -7.56
CA ARG A 79 -12.20 -15.15 -7.48
C ARG A 79 -12.74 -14.50 -8.76
N GLY A 80 -11.86 -14.11 -9.67
CA GLY A 80 -12.22 -13.40 -10.90
C GLY A 80 -12.65 -11.94 -10.67
N PRO A 81 -13.29 -11.29 -11.68
CA PRO A 81 -13.54 -11.84 -13.02
C PRO A 81 -12.27 -11.94 -13.87
N HIS A 82 -12.32 -12.74 -14.92
CA HIS A 82 -11.27 -12.88 -15.92
C HIS A 82 -11.79 -12.55 -17.32
N LEU A 83 -10.85 -12.32 -18.24
CA LEU A 83 -11.15 -12.24 -19.68
C LEU A 83 -11.65 -13.60 -20.19
N PRO A 84 -12.44 -13.66 -21.26
CA PRO A 84 -12.93 -14.91 -21.81
C PRO A 84 -11.84 -15.79 -22.45
N SER A 85 -10.75 -15.16 -22.91
CA SER A 85 -9.58 -15.88 -23.43
C SER A 85 -8.31 -15.04 -23.28
N THR A 86 -7.14 -15.69 -23.38
CA THR A 86 -5.84 -15.00 -23.30
C THR A 86 -5.64 -14.02 -24.45
N GLY A 87 -6.21 -14.28 -25.63
CA GLY A 87 -6.13 -13.40 -26.80
C GLY A 87 -6.88 -12.08 -26.67
N LYS A 88 -7.76 -11.95 -25.66
CA LYS A 88 -8.43 -10.67 -25.35
C LYS A 88 -7.57 -9.71 -24.55
N LEU A 89 -6.42 -10.16 -24.04
CA LEU A 89 -5.46 -9.29 -23.38
C LEU A 89 -4.68 -8.49 -24.41
N PRO A 90 -4.70 -7.16 -24.38
CA PRO A 90 -3.81 -6.36 -25.23
C PRO A 90 -2.34 -6.66 -24.93
N LYS A 91 -1.47 -6.66 -25.97
CA LYS A 91 -0.04 -6.91 -25.78
C LYS A 91 0.73 -5.71 -25.20
N ALA A 92 0.03 -4.64 -24.86
CA ALA A 92 0.56 -3.44 -24.26
C ALA A 92 0.77 -3.64 -22.75
N PHE A 93 1.71 -4.49 -22.39
CA PHE A 93 2.11 -4.74 -21.00
C PHE A 93 3.63 -4.68 -20.84
N LYS A 94 4.08 -4.42 -19.62
CA LYS A 94 5.50 -4.37 -19.28
C LYS A 94 5.75 -4.84 -17.87
N LEU A 95 6.81 -5.63 -17.68
CA LEU A 95 7.34 -5.95 -16.36
C LEU A 95 8.19 -4.78 -15.86
N MET A 96 7.96 -4.36 -14.60
CA MET A 96 8.49 -3.11 -14.08
C MET A 96 9.58 -3.32 -13.05
N LYS A 97 9.37 -4.22 -12.10
CA LYS A 97 10.32 -4.47 -11.00
C LYS A 97 10.16 -5.84 -10.37
N LEU A 98 11.23 -6.26 -9.71
CA LEU A 98 11.26 -7.39 -8.78
C LEU A 98 11.40 -6.87 -7.35
N ALA A 99 10.75 -7.54 -6.41
CA ALA A 99 10.96 -7.31 -4.97
C ALA A 99 10.95 -8.64 -4.23
N GLY A 100 11.76 -8.73 -3.18
CA GLY A 100 11.65 -9.81 -2.19
C GLY A 100 10.36 -9.64 -1.37
N ALA A 101 9.77 -10.75 -0.99
CA ALA A 101 8.61 -10.78 -0.10
C ALA A 101 8.68 -12.05 0.75
N TYR A 102 8.78 -11.91 2.05
CA TYR A 102 8.69 -13.06 2.94
C TYR A 102 7.30 -13.68 2.88
N TRP A 103 7.26 -15.01 2.88
CA TRP A 103 6.00 -15.74 2.92
C TRP A 103 5.17 -15.29 4.13
N ARG A 104 3.91 -14.88 3.88
CA ARG A 104 2.98 -14.32 4.88
C ARG A 104 3.47 -13.06 5.61
N GLY A 105 4.47 -12.37 5.04
CA GLY A 105 5.02 -11.15 5.66
C GLY A 105 5.91 -11.39 6.88
N ASP A 106 6.18 -12.63 7.24
CA ASP A 106 7.04 -12.98 8.38
C ASP A 106 8.46 -13.23 7.89
N HIS A 107 9.42 -12.45 8.40
CA HIS A 107 10.84 -12.53 8.04
C HIS A 107 11.53 -13.86 8.40
N ARG A 108 10.88 -14.68 9.22
CA ARG A 108 11.36 -16.04 9.57
C ARG A 108 11.02 -17.07 8.50
N ASN A 109 10.08 -16.77 7.63
CA ASN A 109 9.66 -17.61 6.53
C ASN A 109 10.55 -17.39 5.30
N GLU A 110 10.38 -18.27 4.30
CA GLU A 110 11.12 -18.18 3.05
C GLU A 110 10.92 -16.85 2.34
N MET A 111 12.00 -16.32 1.77
CA MET A 111 11.95 -15.14 0.92
C MET A 111 11.55 -15.54 -0.48
N LEU A 112 10.37 -15.14 -0.88
CA LEU A 112 9.86 -15.28 -2.24
C LEU A 112 10.14 -14.03 -3.07
N GLN A 113 10.00 -14.15 -4.39
CA GLN A 113 10.09 -13.00 -5.28
C GLN A 113 8.72 -12.64 -5.83
N ARG A 114 8.48 -11.33 -5.93
CA ARG A 114 7.27 -10.76 -6.54
C ARG A 114 7.66 -9.91 -7.73
N MET A 115 7.13 -10.27 -8.90
CA MET A 115 7.24 -9.44 -10.11
C MET A 115 6.06 -8.48 -10.18
N TYR A 116 6.35 -7.24 -10.49
CA TYR A 116 5.35 -6.20 -10.73
C TYR A 116 5.37 -5.82 -12.19
N GLY A 117 4.20 -5.67 -12.75
CA GLY A 117 4.01 -5.25 -14.13
C GLY A 117 2.82 -4.31 -14.27
N THR A 118 2.64 -3.78 -15.47
CA THR A 118 1.51 -2.97 -15.87
C THR A 118 0.98 -3.44 -17.22
N ALA A 119 -0.33 -3.29 -17.45
CA ALA A 119 -0.98 -3.59 -18.72
C ALA A 119 -1.97 -2.48 -19.08
N TRP A 120 -2.07 -2.17 -20.37
CA TRP A 120 -2.84 -1.06 -20.90
C TRP A 120 -3.67 -1.50 -22.11
N ALA A 121 -4.67 -0.71 -22.46
CA ALA A 121 -5.55 -1.00 -23.58
C ALA A 121 -4.80 -0.99 -24.94
N ASN A 122 -3.74 -0.19 -25.05
CA ASN A 122 -2.94 -0.05 -26.27
C ASN A 122 -1.51 0.43 -25.94
N GLU A 123 -0.62 0.33 -26.91
CA GLU A 123 0.80 0.72 -26.79
C GLU A 123 0.98 2.23 -26.53
N ALA A 124 0.09 3.08 -27.04
CA ALA A 124 0.19 4.53 -26.80
C ALA A 124 -0.03 4.87 -25.33
N ASP A 125 -1.01 4.25 -24.70
CA ASP A 125 -1.29 4.42 -23.26
C ASP A 125 -0.17 3.85 -22.39
N LEU A 126 0.36 2.69 -22.73
CA LEU A 126 1.53 2.11 -22.06
C LEU A 126 2.72 3.08 -22.15
N LYS A 127 3.05 3.58 -23.34
CA LYS A 127 4.14 4.55 -23.52
C LYS A 127 3.92 5.82 -22.71
N ALA A 128 2.71 6.37 -22.74
CA ALA A 128 2.37 7.55 -21.95
C ALA A 128 2.54 7.31 -20.44
N HIS A 129 2.18 6.11 -19.95
CA HIS A 129 2.40 5.74 -18.56
C HIS A 129 3.89 5.66 -18.21
N LEU A 130 4.70 5.01 -19.05
CA LEU A 130 6.14 4.90 -18.81
C LEU A 130 6.83 6.27 -18.80
N VAL A 131 6.47 7.16 -19.71
CA VAL A 131 6.95 8.56 -19.71
C VAL A 131 6.55 9.29 -18.42
N ARG A 132 5.31 9.11 -17.93
CA ARG A 132 4.89 9.69 -16.65
C ARG A 132 5.71 9.19 -15.46
N LEU A 133 6.06 7.89 -15.45
CA LEU A 133 6.90 7.33 -14.39
C LEU A 133 8.32 7.90 -14.43
N GLU A 134 8.91 8.01 -15.62
CA GLU A 134 10.22 8.63 -15.82
C GLU A 134 10.23 10.10 -15.35
N GLU A 135 9.22 10.86 -15.75
CA GLU A 135 9.05 12.25 -15.30
C GLU A 135 8.83 12.37 -13.79
N ALA A 136 8.07 11.43 -13.20
CA ALA A 136 7.87 11.38 -11.74
C ALA A 136 9.18 11.09 -11.00
N GLU A 137 10.03 10.21 -11.53
CA GLU A 137 11.35 9.91 -10.96
C GLU A 137 12.28 11.13 -10.99
N LYS A 138 12.27 11.87 -12.10
CA LYS A 138 13.02 13.14 -12.22
C LYS A 138 12.58 14.20 -11.21
N ARG A 139 11.29 14.12 -10.78
CA ARG A 139 10.67 15.07 -9.82
C ARG A 139 10.56 14.49 -8.41
N ASP A 140 11.28 13.43 -8.09
CA ASP A 140 11.29 12.89 -6.73
C ASP A 140 11.80 13.94 -5.73
N HIS A 141 10.93 14.32 -4.78
CA HIS A 141 11.21 15.33 -3.78
C HIS A 141 12.45 15.01 -2.94
N ARG A 142 12.77 13.72 -2.73
CA ARG A 142 13.95 13.28 -1.97
C ARG A 142 15.25 13.61 -2.73
N LYS A 143 15.21 13.46 -4.07
CA LYS A 143 16.33 13.82 -4.94
C LYS A 143 16.48 15.34 -5.04
N ILE A 144 15.40 16.02 -5.43
CA ILE A 144 15.37 17.47 -5.57
C ILE A 144 15.67 18.16 -4.23
N GLY A 145 15.12 17.68 -3.13
CA GLY A 145 15.34 18.21 -1.79
C GLY A 145 16.80 18.17 -1.37
N ARG A 146 17.51 17.09 -1.73
CA ARG A 146 18.95 16.97 -1.51
C ARG A 146 19.78 17.91 -2.43
N GLU A 147 19.45 17.90 -3.72
CA GLU A 147 20.17 18.73 -4.72
C GLU A 147 20.05 20.23 -4.43
N LEU A 148 18.88 20.66 -3.95
CA LEU A 148 18.61 22.06 -3.61
C LEU A 148 18.91 22.43 -2.16
N ASP A 149 19.39 21.48 -1.36
CA ASP A 149 19.67 21.66 0.07
C ASP A 149 18.45 22.16 0.87
N LEU A 150 17.31 21.47 0.69
CA LEU A 150 16.06 21.88 1.32
C LEU A 150 15.85 21.25 2.70
N PHE A 151 16.28 20.00 2.87
CA PHE A 151 16.11 19.23 4.10
C PHE A 151 17.01 18.00 4.13
N HIS A 152 17.16 17.41 5.31
CA HIS A 152 17.74 16.08 5.47
C HIS A 152 16.99 15.26 6.52
N MET A 153 17.30 13.98 6.57
CA MET A 153 16.87 13.03 7.60
C MET A 153 18.09 12.39 8.23
N GLN A 154 18.01 12.05 9.53
CA GLN A 154 19.08 11.37 10.25
C GLN A 154 18.52 10.36 11.26
N GLU A 155 19.38 9.49 11.77
CA GLU A 155 18.98 8.35 12.61
C GLU A 155 18.35 8.76 13.93
N GLU A 156 18.79 9.86 14.53
CA GLU A 156 18.27 10.38 15.79
C GLU A 156 16.83 10.90 15.69
N GLY A 157 16.42 11.22 14.47
CA GLY A 157 15.06 11.71 14.17
C GLY A 157 14.36 10.84 13.12
N LYS A 158 14.23 9.54 13.35
CA LYS A 158 13.59 8.63 12.38
C LYS A 158 12.20 9.11 11.99
N GLY A 159 12.00 9.35 10.68
CA GLY A 159 10.75 9.86 10.14
C GLY A 159 10.50 11.35 10.35
N MET A 160 11.41 12.07 11.00
CA MET A 160 11.34 13.51 11.21
C MET A 160 12.29 14.23 10.26
N VAL A 161 11.85 15.36 9.73
CA VAL A 161 12.60 16.13 8.73
C VAL A 161 13.30 17.30 9.38
N PHE A 162 14.60 17.43 9.12
CA PHE A 162 15.41 18.60 9.48
C PHE A 162 15.37 19.60 8.32
N TRP A 163 14.61 20.67 8.48
CA TRP A 163 14.43 21.68 7.45
C TRP A 163 15.59 22.68 7.42
N HIS A 164 16.21 22.84 6.24
CA HIS A 164 17.20 23.87 6.02
C HIS A 164 16.53 25.21 5.65
N GLU A 165 17.30 26.28 5.57
CA GLU A 165 16.76 27.62 5.35
C GLU A 165 15.83 27.71 4.14
N LYS A 166 16.27 27.22 2.99
CA LYS A 166 15.46 27.24 1.75
C LYS A 166 14.20 26.41 1.86
N GLY A 167 14.31 25.22 2.45
CA GLY A 167 13.19 24.32 2.68
C GLY A 167 12.16 24.91 3.64
N LEU A 168 12.63 25.53 4.73
CA LEU A 168 11.76 26.20 5.69
C LEU A 168 11.01 27.38 5.05
N ARG A 169 11.65 28.15 4.16
CA ARG A 169 10.96 29.21 3.40
C ARG A 169 9.82 28.68 2.54
N ILE A 170 10.03 27.55 1.87
CA ILE A 170 8.96 26.89 1.08
C ILE A 170 7.84 26.46 1.99
N TRP A 171 8.15 25.79 3.11
CA TRP A 171 7.19 25.39 4.11
C TRP A 171 6.32 26.56 4.58
N GLN A 172 6.96 27.63 5.07
CA GLN A 172 6.26 28.82 5.56
C GLN A 172 5.38 29.48 4.50
N THR A 173 5.82 29.48 3.24
CA THR A 173 5.04 30.02 2.12
C THR A 173 3.76 29.21 1.90
N ILE A 174 3.86 27.88 1.92
CA ILE A 174 2.70 26.97 1.78
C ILE A 174 1.77 27.11 2.99
N GLU A 175 2.33 27.15 4.19
CA GLU A 175 1.56 27.31 5.43
C GLU A 175 0.78 28.64 5.45
N ALA A 176 1.43 29.73 5.08
CA ALA A 176 0.80 31.04 4.97
C ALA A 176 -0.32 31.06 3.90
N TYR A 177 -0.10 30.39 2.77
CA TYR A 177 -1.12 30.25 1.75
C TYR A 177 -2.34 29.49 2.29
N MET A 178 -2.14 28.36 2.96
CA MET A 178 -3.23 27.57 3.52
C MET A 178 -3.99 28.34 4.59
N ARG A 179 -3.31 29.06 5.50
CA ARG A 179 -3.96 29.91 6.51
C ARG A 179 -4.86 30.96 5.86
N ARG A 180 -4.38 31.66 4.83
CA ARG A 180 -5.20 32.64 4.11
C ARG A 180 -6.44 31.98 3.49
N ARG A 181 -6.28 30.83 2.84
CA ARG A 181 -7.40 30.11 2.20
C ARG A 181 -8.44 29.68 3.23
N LEU A 182 -8.01 29.10 4.34
CA LEU A 182 -8.90 28.67 5.41
C LEU A 182 -9.62 29.86 6.08
N ALA A 183 -8.91 30.94 6.38
CA ALA A 183 -9.52 32.15 6.95
C ALA A 183 -10.56 32.76 6.03
N THR A 184 -10.30 32.80 4.70
CA THR A 184 -11.27 33.28 3.70
C THR A 184 -12.50 32.38 3.62
N ALA A 185 -12.36 31.09 3.89
CA ALA A 185 -13.46 30.11 3.94
C ALA A 185 -14.19 30.08 5.29
N GLY A 186 -13.86 30.98 6.24
CA GLY A 186 -14.53 31.09 7.53
C GLY A 186 -14.00 30.13 8.61
N TYR A 187 -12.90 29.42 8.38
CA TYR A 187 -12.28 28.56 9.40
C TYR A 187 -11.48 29.39 10.42
N HIS A 188 -11.58 29.00 11.68
CA HIS A 188 -10.80 29.57 12.77
C HIS A 188 -9.67 28.65 13.19
N GLU A 189 -8.44 29.17 13.16
CA GLU A 189 -7.27 28.40 13.61
C GLU A 189 -7.28 28.27 15.13
N VAL A 190 -7.09 27.06 15.64
CA VAL A 190 -6.93 26.77 17.07
C VAL A 190 -5.63 26.01 17.30
N ARG A 191 -5.11 26.06 18.52
CA ARG A 191 -3.92 25.32 18.90
C ARG A 191 -4.18 24.55 20.20
N THR A 192 -3.84 23.29 20.20
CA THR A 192 -4.01 22.37 21.30
C THR A 192 -2.66 21.85 21.81
N PRO A 193 -2.57 21.30 23.03
CA PRO A 193 -1.34 20.70 23.55
C PRO A 193 -0.81 19.59 22.62
N GLN A 194 0.51 19.40 22.60
CA GLN A 194 1.14 18.34 21.83
C GLN A 194 1.17 17.01 22.60
N VAL A 195 1.23 17.08 23.92
CA VAL A 195 1.34 15.93 24.81
C VAL A 195 0.16 15.96 25.77
N LEU A 196 -0.53 14.83 25.88
CA LEU A 196 -1.74 14.66 26.70
C LEU A 196 -1.67 13.38 27.51
N ASP A 197 -2.34 13.40 28.66
CA ASP A 197 -2.47 12.26 29.57
C ASP A 197 -3.14 11.06 28.87
N LYS A 198 -2.72 9.87 29.24
CA LYS A 198 -3.24 8.58 28.74
C LYS A 198 -4.77 8.51 28.79
N ARG A 199 -5.40 9.02 29.85
CA ARG A 199 -6.86 8.99 30.05
C ARG A 199 -7.63 9.63 28.91
N PHE A 200 -7.05 10.66 28.28
CA PHE A 200 -7.63 11.29 27.09
C PHE A 200 -7.71 10.32 25.91
N TRP A 201 -6.66 9.54 25.71
CA TRP A 201 -6.56 8.57 24.63
C TRP A 201 -7.38 7.31 24.91
N GLU A 202 -7.55 6.94 26.16
CA GLU A 202 -8.48 5.88 26.55
C GLU A 202 -9.94 6.28 26.27
N GLN A 203 -10.32 7.51 26.63
CA GLN A 203 -11.67 8.02 26.40
C GLN A 203 -12.02 8.13 24.92
N SER A 204 -11.06 8.48 24.08
CA SER A 204 -11.25 8.62 22.63
C SER A 204 -11.06 7.32 21.84
N GLY A 205 -10.73 6.20 22.50
CA GLY A 205 -10.51 4.89 21.87
C GLY A 205 -9.15 4.71 21.17
N HIS A 206 -8.32 5.75 21.14
CA HIS A 206 -7.02 5.67 20.47
C HIS A 206 -6.06 4.75 21.20
N TRP A 207 -6.11 4.69 22.51
CA TRP A 207 -5.26 3.83 23.32
C TRP A 207 -5.43 2.35 22.99
N GLN A 208 -6.67 1.89 22.80
CA GLN A 208 -6.96 0.49 22.50
C GLN A 208 -6.57 0.11 21.06
N LEU A 209 -6.69 1.05 20.13
CA LEU A 209 -6.52 0.77 18.69
C LEU A 209 -5.13 1.09 18.15
N TYR A 210 -4.43 2.06 18.74
CA TYR A 210 -3.21 2.63 18.18
C TYR A 210 -2.02 2.70 19.12
N ARG A 211 -2.11 2.14 20.34
CA ARG A 211 -1.06 2.23 21.37
C ARG A 211 0.34 1.90 20.82
N ASP A 212 0.46 0.84 20.05
CA ASP A 212 1.73 0.35 19.51
C ASP A 212 2.36 1.30 18.47
N ASN A 213 1.56 2.24 17.97
CA ASN A 213 1.98 3.27 17.01
C ASN A 213 2.04 4.67 17.63
N MET A 214 1.90 4.80 18.95
CA MET A 214 1.94 6.09 19.65
C MET A 214 3.30 6.29 20.31
N TYR A 215 3.79 7.53 20.31
CA TYR A 215 4.95 7.91 21.12
C TYR A 215 4.50 8.12 22.56
N LEU A 216 4.91 7.21 23.43
CA LEU A 216 4.54 7.21 24.84
C LEU A 216 5.67 7.78 25.70
N VAL A 217 5.32 8.57 26.69
CA VAL A 217 6.24 9.17 27.65
C VAL A 217 5.76 8.82 29.05
N ASP A 218 6.62 8.20 29.83
CA ASP A 218 6.39 7.99 31.28
C ASP A 218 7.04 9.14 32.06
N VAL A 219 6.25 9.83 32.84
CA VAL A 219 6.71 10.87 33.75
C VAL A 219 6.22 10.51 35.17
N GLU A 220 7.14 10.10 36.03
CA GLU A 220 6.85 9.73 37.42
C GLU A 220 5.71 8.72 37.58
N GLY A 221 5.65 7.72 36.69
CA GLY A 221 4.62 6.68 36.68
C GLY A 221 3.29 7.10 36.05
N GLN A 222 3.21 8.30 35.50
CA GLN A 222 2.08 8.76 34.70
C GLN A 222 2.40 8.68 33.22
N TRP A 223 1.50 8.04 32.47
CA TRP A 223 1.65 7.89 31.02
C TRP A 223 1.05 9.07 30.27
N PHE A 224 1.84 9.65 29.40
CA PHE A 224 1.45 10.65 28.41
C PHE A 224 1.71 10.13 27.01
N SER A 225 1.08 10.73 26.03
CA SER A 225 1.38 10.47 24.63
C SER A 225 1.49 11.76 23.84
N LEU A 226 2.45 11.77 22.91
CA LEU A 226 2.40 12.72 21.81
C LEU A 226 1.13 12.43 20.99
N LYS A 227 0.39 13.47 20.65
CA LYS A 227 -0.90 13.30 19.97
C LYS A 227 -0.75 12.59 18.60
N PRO A 228 -1.43 11.46 18.40
CA PRO A 228 -1.46 10.79 17.10
C PRO A 228 -2.41 11.47 16.11
N MET A 229 -3.41 12.19 16.61
CA MET A 229 -4.44 12.89 15.84
C MET A 229 -4.89 14.17 16.55
N ASN A 230 -5.32 15.18 15.78
CA ASN A 230 -5.82 16.46 16.28
C ASN A 230 -7.34 16.45 16.59
N CYS A 231 -8.10 15.53 15.99
CA CYS A 231 -9.56 15.54 16.03
C CYS A 231 -10.17 15.51 17.44
N PRO A 232 -9.71 14.62 18.38
CA PRO A 232 -10.32 14.54 19.72
C PRO A 232 -10.16 15.81 20.53
N GLU A 233 -9.07 16.54 20.32
CA GLU A 233 -8.76 17.77 21.08
C GLU A 233 -9.70 18.92 20.69
N SER A 234 -10.12 19.00 19.44
CA SER A 234 -11.13 19.97 19.01
C SER A 234 -12.43 19.80 19.75
N SER A 235 -12.80 18.56 20.10
CA SER A 235 -13.97 18.27 20.93
C SER A 235 -13.85 18.83 22.35
N PHE A 236 -12.65 18.90 22.92
CA PHE A 236 -12.40 19.51 24.22
C PHE A 236 -12.55 21.03 24.18
N ILE A 237 -12.10 21.68 23.11
CA ILE A 237 -12.36 23.12 22.90
C ILE A 237 -13.85 23.35 22.80
N TYR A 238 -14.58 22.53 22.04
CA TYR A 238 -16.02 22.63 21.92
C TYR A 238 -16.73 22.46 23.28
N ARG A 239 -16.34 21.47 24.09
CA ARG A 239 -16.91 21.16 25.40
C ARG A 239 -16.50 22.13 26.52
N SER A 240 -15.55 23.02 26.30
CA SER A 240 -15.02 23.92 27.34
C SER A 240 -16.05 24.89 27.90
N ARG A 241 -17.17 25.10 27.22
CA ARG A 241 -18.30 25.93 27.63
C ARG A 241 -19.62 25.38 27.12
N LEU A 242 -20.73 25.78 27.74
CA LEU A 242 -22.08 25.51 27.23
C LEU A 242 -22.25 26.18 25.86
N ARG A 243 -22.77 25.42 24.90
CA ARG A 243 -23.05 25.87 23.55
C ARG A 243 -24.46 25.49 23.11
N SER A 244 -25.10 26.34 22.35
CA SER A 244 -26.33 26.01 21.63
C SER A 244 -25.99 25.24 20.34
N TYR A 245 -26.96 24.47 19.82
CA TYR A 245 -26.86 23.89 18.49
C TYR A 245 -26.67 24.94 17.38
N ARG A 246 -27.06 26.19 17.66
CA ARG A 246 -26.87 27.33 16.76
C ARG A 246 -25.44 27.88 16.74
N ASP A 247 -24.62 27.49 17.70
CA ASP A 247 -23.19 27.85 17.78
C ASP A 247 -22.30 26.82 17.08
N LEU A 248 -22.91 25.81 16.43
CA LEU A 248 -22.20 24.83 15.62
C LEU A 248 -21.79 25.48 14.29
N PRO A 249 -20.57 25.16 13.81
CA PRO A 249 -20.12 25.63 12.50
C PRO A 249 -20.91 25.01 11.35
#